data_6e79d63d74452b2d0f8f901a4e655259
#
_entry.id   6e79d63d74452b2d0f8f901a4e655259
#
_cell.length_a   1.000
_cell.length_b   1.000
_cell.length_c   1.000
_cell.angle_alpha   90.00
_cell.angle_beta   90.00
_cell.angle_gamma   90.00
#
_symmetry.space_group_name_H-M   'P 1'
#
loop_
_entity.id
_entity.type
_entity.pdbx_description
1 polymer ?
#
loop_
_entity_poly.entity_id
_entity_poly.type
_entity_poly.pdbx_seq_one_letter_code
_entity_poly.pdbx_strand_id
1 'polypeptide(L)'
;GSVFQDPNSQFFSSELAGEVAFACENYGMAREEVRSRTDAAIQTFSLEHLRGRSLDVLSRGEKQRVAIASVYALRPGVYVCDEPTANLDGEGSEQLAETLKKLKAEGCTLVIAEHRLAWLSGIADRFLYLDGGRILWEKSPVEMAHMSEGERETYGLREVTQAPVPDLPRPESGAVFIRPEDVSCKRKG
;
A
#
# COMPACT_ATOMS: atom_id res chain seq x y z
N GLY A 1 6.48 -4.40 -12.83
CA GLY A 1 5.62 -5.25 -12.01
C GLY A 1 4.36 -4.51 -11.61
N SER A 2 3.24 -5.22 -11.49
CA SER A 2 1.94 -4.63 -11.15
C SER A 2 1.42 -5.17 -9.83
N VAL A 3 0.85 -4.31 -9.01
CA VAL A 3 0.20 -4.63 -7.74
C VAL A 3 -1.26 -4.17 -7.85
N PHE A 4 -2.20 -5.10 -7.74
CA PHE A 4 -3.63 -4.84 -7.90
C PHE A 4 -4.28 -4.45 -6.57
N GLN A 5 -5.39 -3.73 -6.63
CA GLN A 5 -6.20 -3.32 -5.48
C GLN A 5 -6.68 -4.53 -4.65
N ASP A 6 -7.17 -5.58 -5.30
CA ASP A 6 -7.53 -6.83 -4.64
C ASP A 6 -6.40 -7.86 -4.76
N PRO A 7 -5.66 -8.14 -3.68
CA PRO A 7 -4.58 -9.12 -3.71
C PRO A 7 -5.02 -10.53 -4.07
N ASN A 8 -6.27 -10.92 -3.77
CA ASN A 8 -6.75 -12.27 -4.11
C ASN A 8 -6.82 -12.50 -5.61
N SER A 9 -7.04 -11.45 -6.40
CA SER A 9 -7.07 -11.55 -7.88
C SER A 9 -5.68 -11.75 -8.49
N GLN A 10 -4.62 -11.57 -7.71
CA GLN A 10 -3.24 -11.65 -8.15
C GLN A 10 -2.58 -12.99 -7.79
N PHE A 11 -3.11 -13.73 -6.82
CA PHE A 11 -2.47 -14.93 -6.29
C PHE A 11 -2.62 -16.15 -7.20
N PHE A 12 -1.54 -16.89 -7.37
CA PHE A 12 -1.43 -18.13 -8.13
C PHE A 12 -1.08 -19.35 -7.25
N SER A 13 -0.53 -19.10 -6.06
CA SER A 13 -0.20 -20.13 -5.08
C SER A 13 -1.15 -20.08 -3.88
N SER A 14 -1.31 -21.21 -3.19
CA SER A 14 -2.04 -21.28 -1.92
C SER A 14 -1.17 -20.94 -0.70
N GLU A 15 0.16 -20.93 -0.86
CA GLU A 15 1.12 -20.70 0.21
C GLU A 15 1.96 -19.44 -0.04
N LEU A 16 2.28 -18.73 1.04
CA LEU A 16 3.02 -17.47 0.98
C LEU A 16 4.36 -17.60 0.24
N ALA A 17 5.19 -18.57 0.60
CA ALA A 17 6.51 -18.69 0.00
C ALA A 17 6.44 -19.06 -1.48
N GLY A 18 5.47 -19.92 -1.85
CA GLY A 18 5.19 -20.27 -3.26
C GLY A 18 4.71 -19.07 -4.05
N GLU A 19 3.85 -18.24 -3.48
CA GLU A 19 3.37 -17.02 -4.15
C GLU A 19 4.51 -16.02 -4.41
N VAL A 20 5.35 -15.78 -3.43
CA VAL A 20 6.50 -14.86 -3.59
C VAL A 20 7.54 -15.41 -4.58
N ALA A 21 7.70 -16.74 -4.66
CA ALA A 21 8.62 -17.38 -5.61
C ALA A 21 8.08 -17.46 -7.03
N PHE A 22 6.74 -17.53 -7.18
CA PHE A 22 6.04 -17.90 -8.42
C PHE A 22 6.52 -17.14 -9.65
N ALA A 23 6.63 -15.83 -9.55
CA ALA A 23 7.04 -15.03 -10.70
C ALA A 23 8.52 -15.29 -11.08
N CYS A 24 9.42 -15.46 -10.13
CA CYS A 24 10.83 -15.76 -10.37
C CYS A 24 10.98 -17.15 -11.03
N GLU A 25 10.18 -18.14 -10.61
CA GLU A 25 10.15 -19.48 -11.22
C GLU A 25 9.67 -19.43 -12.66
N ASN A 26 8.60 -18.67 -12.94
CA ASN A 26 8.07 -18.51 -14.30
C ASN A 26 9.05 -17.81 -15.25
N TYR A 27 9.93 -16.97 -14.74
CA TYR A 27 11.02 -16.38 -15.54
C TYR A 27 12.19 -17.35 -15.74
N GLY A 28 12.11 -18.58 -15.22
CA GLY A 28 13.14 -19.61 -15.39
C GLY A 28 14.44 -19.30 -14.66
N MET A 29 14.38 -18.56 -13.56
CA MET A 29 15.56 -18.25 -12.75
C MET A 29 16.12 -19.52 -12.09
N ALA A 30 17.44 -19.54 -11.85
CA ALA A 30 18.07 -20.64 -11.13
C ALA A 30 17.47 -20.79 -9.72
N ARG A 31 17.33 -22.04 -9.25
CA ARG A 31 16.70 -22.35 -7.96
C ARG A 31 17.28 -21.58 -6.77
N GLU A 32 18.59 -21.41 -6.76
CA GLU A 32 19.29 -20.66 -5.70
C GLU A 32 18.93 -19.18 -5.74
N GLU A 33 18.80 -18.60 -6.92
CA GLU A 33 18.39 -17.21 -7.12
C GLU A 33 16.92 -17.01 -6.72
N VAL A 34 16.02 -17.91 -7.12
CA VAL A 34 14.61 -17.89 -6.68
C VAL A 34 14.53 -17.86 -5.18
N ARG A 35 15.25 -18.79 -4.51
CA ARG A 35 15.29 -18.87 -3.05
C ARG A 35 15.80 -17.57 -2.40
N SER A 36 16.92 -17.06 -2.87
CA SER A 36 17.54 -15.84 -2.35
C SER A 36 16.60 -14.62 -2.51
N ARG A 37 15.95 -14.47 -3.66
CA ARG A 37 15.02 -13.36 -3.91
C ARG A 37 13.74 -13.49 -3.07
N THR A 38 13.20 -14.70 -2.94
CA THR A 38 12.04 -15.00 -2.10
C THR A 38 12.32 -14.69 -0.63
N ASP A 39 13.45 -15.13 -0.11
CA ASP A 39 13.86 -14.89 1.27
C ASP A 39 14.03 -13.38 1.54
N ALA A 40 14.71 -12.67 0.63
CA ALA A 40 14.88 -11.23 0.72
C ALA A 40 13.54 -10.47 0.70
N ALA A 41 12.60 -10.86 -0.17
CA ALA A 41 11.29 -10.25 -0.23
C ALA A 41 10.48 -10.48 1.04
N ILE A 42 10.44 -11.72 1.54
CA ILE A 42 9.75 -12.08 2.80
C ILE A 42 10.29 -11.25 3.96
N GLN A 43 11.61 -11.10 4.05
CA GLN A 43 12.26 -10.29 5.08
C GLN A 43 11.94 -8.80 4.95
N THR A 44 12.03 -8.24 3.74
CA THR A 44 11.78 -6.81 3.49
C THR A 44 10.37 -6.39 3.93
N PHE A 45 9.39 -7.28 3.75
CA PHE A 45 7.98 -7.03 4.10
C PHE A 45 7.58 -7.61 5.47
N SER A 46 8.54 -8.08 6.29
CA SER A 46 8.31 -8.64 7.64
C SER A 46 7.26 -9.76 7.65
N LEU A 47 7.38 -10.69 6.69
CA LEU A 47 6.43 -11.79 6.49
C LEU A 47 6.95 -13.15 6.99
N GLU A 48 8.10 -13.21 7.67
CA GLU A 48 8.75 -14.45 8.08
C GLU A 48 7.86 -15.31 8.97
N HIS A 49 7.09 -14.68 9.84
CA HIS A 49 6.16 -15.35 10.77
C HIS A 49 4.96 -16.00 10.08
N LEU A 50 4.75 -15.68 8.79
CA LEU A 50 3.65 -16.20 7.96
C LEU A 50 4.12 -17.24 6.93
N ARG A 51 5.42 -17.53 6.83
CA ARG A 51 6.04 -18.30 5.73
C ARG A 51 5.36 -19.62 5.43
N GLY A 52 4.92 -20.37 6.42
CA GLY A 52 4.26 -21.69 6.26
C GLY A 52 2.73 -21.62 6.30
N ARG A 53 2.13 -20.42 6.22
CA ARG A 53 0.68 -20.28 6.26
C ARG A 53 0.06 -20.28 4.88
N SER A 54 -1.16 -20.83 4.79
CA SER A 54 -2.00 -20.66 3.62
C SER A 54 -2.40 -19.18 3.47
N LEU A 55 -2.46 -18.70 2.23
CA LEU A 55 -2.91 -17.34 1.93
C LEU A 55 -4.37 -17.10 2.33
N ASP A 56 -5.20 -18.15 2.35
CA ASP A 56 -6.63 -18.04 2.67
C ASP A 56 -6.89 -17.55 4.09
N VAL A 57 -6.00 -17.91 5.03
CA VAL A 57 -6.15 -17.55 6.46
C VAL A 57 -5.53 -16.20 6.81
N LEU A 58 -4.88 -15.53 5.86
CA LEU A 58 -4.25 -14.23 6.08
C LEU A 58 -5.29 -13.11 6.12
N SER A 59 -5.03 -12.11 6.94
CA SER A 59 -5.78 -10.84 6.91
C SER A 59 -5.58 -10.11 5.57
N ARG A 60 -6.46 -9.17 5.26
CA ARG A 60 -6.36 -8.38 4.02
C ARG A 60 -5.05 -7.61 3.92
N GLY A 61 -4.58 -7.03 5.04
CA GLY A 61 -3.30 -6.32 5.08
C GLY A 61 -2.10 -7.24 4.86
N GLU A 62 -2.11 -8.44 5.45
CA GLU A 62 -1.08 -9.46 5.20
C GLU A 62 -1.07 -9.89 3.73
N LYS A 63 -2.25 -10.15 3.14
CA LYS A 63 -2.38 -10.47 1.71
C LYS A 63 -1.82 -9.36 0.82
N GLN A 64 -2.12 -8.10 1.14
CA GLN A 64 -1.58 -6.97 0.39
C GLN A 64 -0.05 -6.93 0.43
N ARG A 65 0.55 -7.15 1.62
CA ARG A 65 2.01 -7.21 1.74
C ARG A 65 2.61 -8.39 0.96
N VAL A 66 1.95 -9.55 0.95
CA VAL A 66 2.38 -10.70 0.13
C VAL A 66 2.34 -10.36 -1.36
N ALA A 67 1.26 -9.73 -1.84
CA ALA A 67 1.13 -9.32 -3.23
C ALA A 67 2.24 -8.34 -3.67
N ILE A 68 2.60 -7.40 -2.80
CA ILE A 68 3.71 -6.48 -3.08
C ILE A 68 5.06 -7.22 -3.03
N ALA A 69 5.26 -8.13 -2.06
CA ALA A 69 6.47 -8.93 -1.93
C ALA A 69 6.71 -9.84 -3.14
N SER A 70 5.64 -10.42 -3.74
CA SER A 70 5.77 -11.25 -4.93
C SER A 70 6.27 -10.44 -6.14
N VAL A 71 5.80 -9.21 -6.30
CA VAL A 71 6.30 -8.29 -7.34
C VAL A 71 7.75 -7.86 -7.04
N TYR A 72 8.03 -7.56 -5.77
CA TYR A 72 9.37 -7.13 -5.33
C TYR A 72 10.45 -8.18 -5.60
N ALA A 73 10.13 -9.47 -5.45
CA ALA A 73 11.06 -10.57 -5.70
C ALA A 73 11.63 -10.57 -7.14
N LEU A 74 10.84 -10.10 -8.12
CA LEU A 74 11.28 -9.94 -9.51
C LEU A 74 12.28 -8.79 -9.70
N ARG A 75 12.36 -7.83 -8.79
CA ARG A 75 13.16 -6.60 -8.91
C ARG A 75 12.91 -5.86 -10.23
N PRO A 76 11.67 -5.52 -10.57
CA PRO A 76 11.39 -4.77 -11.79
C PRO A 76 11.91 -3.33 -11.68
N GLY A 77 12.31 -2.73 -12.82
CA GLY A 77 12.68 -1.31 -12.86
C GLY A 77 11.48 -0.36 -12.77
N VAL A 78 10.25 -0.86 -13.01
CA VAL A 78 9.00 -0.10 -12.95
C VAL A 78 7.96 -0.86 -12.13
N TYR A 79 7.38 -0.17 -11.15
CA TYR A 79 6.27 -0.66 -10.33
C TYR A 79 5.01 0.13 -10.65
N VAL A 80 3.91 -0.56 -10.90
CA VAL A 80 2.57 0.04 -11.08
C VAL A 80 1.69 -0.50 -9.96
N CYS A 81 1.22 0.39 -9.10
CA CYS A 81 0.43 0.04 -7.92
C CYS A 81 -0.95 0.71 -8.01
N ASP A 82 -1.99 -0.10 -7.90
CA ASP A 82 -3.37 0.36 -7.86
C ASP A 82 -3.90 0.24 -6.42
N GLU A 83 -4.16 1.38 -5.79
CA GLU A 83 -4.59 1.52 -4.39
C GLU A 83 -3.85 0.62 -3.38
N PRO A 84 -2.51 0.63 -3.35
CA PRO A 84 -1.74 -0.34 -2.58
C PRO A 84 -1.95 -0.23 -1.07
N THR A 85 -2.53 0.88 -0.58
CA THR A 85 -2.84 1.09 0.84
C THR A 85 -4.28 0.78 1.21
N ALA A 86 -5.15 0.39 0.28
CA ALA A 86 -6.59 0.19 0.52
C ALA A 86 -6.91 -0.76 1.68
N ASN A 87 -6.07 -1.77 1.88
CA ASN A 87 -6.25 -2.82 2.89
C ASN A 87 -5.22 -2.76 4.04
N LEU A 88 -4.44 -1.68 4.13
CA LEU A 88 -3.42 -1.48 5.16
C LEU A 88 -3.94 -0.57 6.26
N ASP A 89 -3.53 -0.86 7.50
CA ASP A 89 -3.61 0.05 8.63
C ASP A 89 -2.53 1.14 8.56
N GLY A 90 -2.47 2.01 9.55
CA GLY A 90 -1.50 3.10 9.60
C GLY A 90 -0.06 2.59 9.56
N GLU A 91 0.27 1.59 10.39
CA GLU A 91 1.61 1.00 10.46
C GLU A 91 1.99 0.31 9.15
N GLY A 92 1.08 -0.47 8.56
CA GLY A 92 1.30 -1.12 7.27
C GLY A 92 1.51 -0.13 6.13
N SER A 93 0.80 1.01 6.14
CA SER A 93 0.96 2.08 5.17
C SER A 93 2.33 2.78 5.31
N GLU A 94 2.80 3.00 6.53
CA GLU A 94 4.13 3.56 6.80
C GLU A 94 5.25 2.62 6.35
N GLN A 95 5.15 1.32 6.65
CA GLN A 95 6.11 0.31 6.20
C GLN A 95 6.19 0.24 4.67
N LEU A 96 5.03 0.33 3.99
CA LEU A 96 4.99 0.39 2.53
C LEU A 96 5.65 1.66 2.02
N ALA A 97 5.36 2.82 2.62
CA ALA A 97 5.96 4.09 2.25
C ALA A 97 7.50 4.03 2.32
N GLU A 98 8.06 3.49 3.41
CA GLU A 98 9.50 3.32 3.57
C GLU A 98 10.11 2.36 2.52
N THR A 99 9.39 1.29 2.18
CA THR A 99 9.83 0.36 1.12
C THR A 99 9.86 1.06 -0.24
N LEU A 100 8.82 1.81 -0.58
CA LEU A 100 8.76 2.54 -1.85
C LEU A 100 9.83 3.65 -1.94
N LYS A 101 10.13 4.33 -0.83
CA LYS A 101 11.26 5.27 -0.78
C LYS A 101 12.59 4.60 -1.09
N LYS A 102 12.84 3.40 -0.57
CA LYS A 102 14.06 2.62 -0.87
C LYS A 102 14.12 2.25 -2.35
N LEU A 103 13.02 1.73 -2.92
CA LEU A 103 12.96 1.40 -4.35
C LEU A 103 13.24 2.62 -5.24
N LYS A 104 12.68 3.78 -4.87
CA LYS A 104 12.94 5.04 -5.57
C LYS A 104 14.42 5.44 -5.48
N ALA A 105 15.03 5.30 -4.30
CA ALA A 105 16.45 5.58 -4.11
C ALA A 105 17.36 4.62 -4.91
N GLU A 106 16.91 3.40 -5.17
CA GLU A 106 17.56 2.42 -6.05
C GLU A 106 17.35 2.70 -7.55
N GLY A 107 16.62 3.77 -7.91
CA GLY A 107 16.38 4.20 -9.28
C GLY A 107 15.16 3.56 -9.94
N CYS A 108 14.28 2.90 -9.18
CA CYS A 108 13.03 2.36 -9.73
C CYS A 108 12.02 3.47 -10.02
N THR A 109 11.24 3.29 -11.06
CA THR A 109 10.09 4.13 -11.39
C THR A 109 8.84 3.59 -10.70
N LEU A 110 8.14 4.47 -9.98
CA LEU A 110 6.89 4.13 -9.27
C LEU A 110 5.72 4.87 -9.91
N VAL A 111 4.69 4.15 -10.32
CA VAL A 111 3.40 4.70 -10.78
C VAL A 111 2.34 4.21 -9.81
N ILE A 112 1.70 5.12 -9.10
CA ILE A 112 0.77 4.79 -8.02
C ILE A 112 -0.56 5.49 -8.29
N ALA A 113 -1.64 4.73 -8.48
CA ALA A 113 -3.00 5.24 -8.45
C ALA A 113 -3.51 5.18 -7.00
N GLU A 114 -3.99 6.30 -6.45
CA GLU A 114 -4.35 6.38 -5.04
C GLU A 114 -5.35 7.52 -4.76
N HIS A 115 -6.25 7.28 -3.81
CA HIS A 115 -7.20 8.28 -3.33
C HIS A 115 -6.72 8.98 -2.03
N ARG A 116 -5.92 8.28 -1.23
CA ARG A 116 -5.38 8.79 0.05
C ARG A 116 -3.97 9.34 -0.20
N LEU A 117 -3.86 10.61 -0.53
CA LEU A 117 -2.62 11.21 -0.99
C LEU A 117 -1.61 11.53 0.12
N ALA A 118 -2.06 11.62 1.38
CA ALA A 118 -1.24 12.08 2.50
C ALA A 118 0.04 11.24 2.72
N TRP A 119 -0.04 9.92 2.57
CA TRP A 119 1.10 9.03 2.75
C TRP A 119 2.14 9.11 1.61
N LEU A 120 1.73 9.65 0.44
CA LEU A 120 2.62 9.89 -0.70
C LEU A 120 3.47 11.15 -0.53
N SER A 121 3.21 11.95 0.51
CA SER A 121 4.03 13.11 0.85
C SER A 121 5.48 12.67 1.11
N GLY A 122 6.42 13.27 0.39
CA GLY A 122 7.83 12.91 0.44
C GLY A 122 8.24 11.67 -0.38
N ILE A 123 7.31 11.04 -1.10
CA ILE A 123 7.59 9.94 -2.04
C ILE A 123 7.39 10.40 -3.48
N ALA A 124 6.24 11.00 -3.78
CA ALA A 124 5.88 11.43 -5.12
C ALA A 124 6.76 12.60 -5.60
N ASP A 125 7.21 12.54 -6.84
CA ASP A 125 7.88 13.65 -7.52
C ASP A 125 6.87 14.54 -8.25
N ARG A 126 5.74 13.96 -8.67
CA ARG A 126 4.66 14.64 -9.38
C ARG A 126 3.34 13.90 -9.20
N PHE A 127 2.27 14.65 -9.30
CA PHE A 127 0.90 14.17 -9.27
C PHE A 127 0.24 14.43 -10.62
N LEU A 128 -0.48 13.43 -11.13
CA LEU A 128 -1.26 13.51 -12.36
C LEU A 128 -2.72 13.28 -12.00
N TYR A 129 -3.60 14.16 -12.43
CA TYR A 129 -5.04 13.95 -12.29
C TYR A 129 -5.63 13.46 -13.62
N LEU A 130 -6.23 12.27 -13.56
CA LEU A 130 -6.86 11.64 -14.72
C LEU A 130 -8.37 11.67 -14.57
N ASP A 131 -9.04 12.14 -15.60
CA ASP A 131 -10.51 12.07 -15.72
C ASP A 131 -10.90 11.85 -17.18
N GLY A 132 -11.94 11.03 -17.41
CA GLY A 132 -12.41 10.69 -18.75
C GLY A 132 -11.32 10.14 -19.68
N GLY A 133 -10.31 9.43 -19.14
CA GLY A 133 -9.18 8.87 -19.90
C GLY A 133 -8.14 9.90 -20.36
N ARG A 134 -8.15 11.10 -19.77
CA ARG A 134 -7.21 12.19 -20.10
C ARG A 134 -6.52 12.71 -18.85
N ILE A 135 -5.26 13.12 -18.99
CA ILE A 135 -4.56 13.88 -17.95
C ILE A 135 -5.07 15.32 -18.04
N LEU A 136 -5.76 15.79 -17.01
CA LEU A 136 -6.28 17.15 -16.94
C LEU A 136 -5.24 18.13 -16.43
N TRP A 137 -4.41 17.71 -15.48
CA TRP A 137 -3.32 18.51 -14.98
C TRP A 137 -2.20 17.63 -14.38
N GLU A 138 -1.02 18.24 -14.27
CA GLU A 138 0.15 17.74 -13.58
C GLU A 138 0.56 18.78 -12.54
N LYS A 139 0.88 18.35 -11.31
CA LYS A 139 1.33 19.21 -10.22
C LYS A 139 2.52 18.57 -9.49
N SER A 140 3.44 19.43 -9.05
CA SER A 140 4.49 19.06 -8.11
C SER A 140 3.94 18.88 -6.69
N PRO A 141 4.67 18.23 -5.76
CA PRO A 141 4.30 18.15 -4.36
C PRO A 141 4.06 19.51 -3.69
N VAL A 142 4.84 20.51 -4.09
CA VAL A 142 4.70 21.89 -3.58
C VAL A 142 3.37 22.50 -4.03
N GLU A 143 3.02 22.38 -5.30
CA GLU A 143 1.74 22.87 -5.83
C GLU A 143 0.55 22.13 -5.22
N MET A 144 0.69 20.82 -4.98
CA MET A 144 -0.35 20.04 -4.29
C MET A 144 -0.55 20.50 -2.84
N ALA A 145 0.51 20.80 -2.12
CA ALA A 145 0.43 21.30 -0.74
C ALA A 145 -0.23 22.70 -0.64
N HIS A 146 -0.14 23.52 -1.69
CA HIS A 146 -0.74 24.84 -1.76
C HIS A 146 -2.15 24.84 -2.40
N MET A 147 -2.68 23.68 -2.74
CA MET A 147 -4.00 23.58 -3.35
C MET A 147 -5.08 24.03 -2.37
N SER A 148 -5.94 24.95 -2.80
CA SER A 148 -7.04 25.45 -1.97
C SER A 148 -8.08 24.36 -1.69
N GLU A 149 -8.88 24.51 -0.63
CA GLU A 149 -9.95 23.59 -0.28
C GLU A 149 -10.98 23.46 -1.42
N GLY A 150 -11.39 24.57 -2.01
CA GLY A 150 -12.34 24.57 -3.14
C GLY A 150 -11.80 23.87 -4.40
N GLU A 151 -10.50 23.97 -4.68
CA GLU A 151 -9.89 23.20 -5.76
C GLU A 151 -9.89 21.70 -5.42
N ARG A 152 -9.53 21.31 -4.19
CA ARG A 152 -9.57 19.91 -3.76
C ARG A 152 -10.98 19.32 -3.85
N GLU A 153 -11.97 20.04 -3.39
CA GLU A 153 -13.38 19.62 -3.51
C GLU A 153 -13.82 19.44 -4.96
N THR A 154 -13.43 20.37 -5.85
CA THR A 154 -13.74 20.28 -7.29
C THR A 154 -13.23 18.98 -7.92
N TYR A 155 -12.05 18.52 -7.50
CA TYR A 155 -11.43 17.29 -8.02
C TYR A 155 -11.70 16.06 -7.12
N GLY A 156 -12.50 16.18 -6.07
CA GLY A 156 -12.78 15.10 -5.12
C GLY A 156 -11.55 14.61 -4.36
N LEU A 157 -10.54 15.47 -4.19
CA LEU A 157 -9.29 15.13 -3.52
C LEU A 157 -9.40 15.29 -2.01
N ARG A 158 -8.92 14.29 -1.29
CA ARG A 158 -8.74 14.38 0.17
C ARG A 158 -7.46 15.16 0.50
N GLU A 159 -7.30 15.56 1.77
CA GLU A 159 -6.09 16.27 2.19
C GLU A 159 -4.81 15.52 1.83
N VAL A 160 -3.84 16.27 1.31
CA VAL A 160 -2.51 15.76 0.93
C VAL A 160 -1.55 15.75 2.13
N THR A 161 -1.85 16.55 3.15
CA THR A 161 -1.10 16.60 4.42
C THR A 161 -1.89 15.89 5.50
N GLN A 162 -1.21 15.05 6.30
CA GLN A 162 -1.83 14.58 7.54
C GLN A 162 -2.09 15.80 8.43
N ALA A 163 -3.35 16.06 8.74
CA ALA A 163 -3.67 17.00 9.81
C ALA A 163 -2.95 16.51 11.07
N PRO A 164 -2.28 17.40 11.84
CA PRO A 164 -1.71 17.01 13.11
C PRO A 164 -2.83 16.40 13.95
N VAL A 165 -2.62 15.15 14.38
CA VAL A 165 -3.56 14.50 15.31
C VAL A 165 -3.61 15.41 16.53
N PRO A 166 -4.78 15.95 16.89
CA PRO A 166 -4.87 16.77 18.10
C PRO A 166 -4.38 15.93 19.27
N ASP A 167 -3.53 16.52 20.11
CA ASP A 167 -3.03 15.87 21.32
C ASP A 167 -4.22 15.72 22.28
N LEU A 168 -4.99 14.66 22.08
CA LEU A 168 -6.12 14.36 22.94
C LEU A 168 -5.55 13.91 24.30
N PRO A 169 -6.05 14.47 25.41
CA PRO A 169 -5.61 14.06 26.72
C PRO A 169 -5.78 12.54 26.86
N ARG A 170 -4.69 11.86 27.21
CA ARG A 170 -4.76 10.42 27.48
C ARG A 170 -5.71 10.19 28.66
N PRO A 171 -6.66 9.25 28.54
CA PRO A 171 -7.54 8.94 29.64
C PRO A 171 -6.70 8.48 30.85
N GLU A 172 -6.99 8.99 32.02
CA GLU A 172 -6.52 8.38 33.26
C GLU A 172 -7.00 6.93 33.30
N SER A 173 -6.17 6.01 33.77
CA SER A 173 -6.48 4.56 33.77
C SER A 173 -7.81 4.33 34.47
N GLY A 174 -8.78 3.77 33.76
CA GLY A 174 -10.13 3.48 34.27
C GLY A 174 -11.24 4.45 33.83
N ALA A 175 -10.94 5.54 33.14
CA ALA A 175 -11.96 6.42 32.59
C ALA A 175 -12.61 5.82 31.34
N VAL A 176 -13.93 5.72 31.34
CA VAL A 176 -14.71 5.32 30.15
C VAL A 176 -15.07 6.59 29.40
N PHE A 177 -14.45 6.81 28.22
CA PHE A 177 -14.70 8.01 27.41
C PHE A 177 -15.95 7.91 26.55
N ILE A 178 -16.28 6.71 26.09
CA ILE A 178 -17.49 6.44 25.31
C ILE A 178 -18.11 5.14 25.82
N ARG A 179 -19.35 5.20 26.26
CA ARG A 179 -20.17 4.02 26.54
C ARG A 179 -21.24 3.98 25.46
N PRO A 180 -21.14 3.08 24.44
CA PRO A 180 -22.20 2.93 23.47
C PRO A 180 -23.40 2.27 24.18
N GLU A 181 -24.50 3.00 24.33
CA GLU A 181 -25.80 2.49 24.73
C GLU A 181 -26.68 2.42 23.48
N ASP A 182 -27.29 1.28 23.22
CA ASP A 182 -28.22 1.06 22.10
C ASP A 182 -27.68 1.36 20.68
N VAL A 183 -26.44 0.96 20.40
CA VAL A 183 -25.89 1.08 19.04
C VAL A 183 -26.43 -0.04 18.16
N SER A 184 -27.34 0.29 17.24
CA SER A 184 -27.82 -0.62 16.20
C SER A 184 -27.23 -0.25 14.83
N CYS A 185 -26.60 -1.20 14.14
CA CYS A 185 -26.15 -1.02 12.77
C CYS A 185 -27.22 -1.58 11.82
N LYS A 186 -27.93 -0.70 11.08
CA LYS A 186 -28.80 -1.14 9.98
C LYS A 186 -27.95 -1.36 8.74
N ARG A 187 -27.76 -2.61 8.31
CA ARG A 187 -27.32 -2.89 6.95
C ARG A 187 -28.38 -2.41 5.98
N LYS A 188 -28.04 -1.49 5.09
CA LYS A 188 -28.84 -1.26 3.88
C LYS A 188 -28.64 -2.49 2.99
N GLY A 189 -29.76 -3.18 2.70
CA GLY A 189 -29.83 -4.27 1.73
C GLY A 189 -29.65 -3.75 0.31
#